data_586cafb981ab3b3528e40676c9b393f0
#
_entry.id   586cafb981ab3b3528e40676c9b393f0
#
_cell.length_a   1.000
_cell.length_b   1.000
_cell.length_c   1.000
_cell.angle_alpha   90.00
_cell.angle_beta   90.00
_cell.angle_gamma   90.00
#
_symmetry.space_group_name_H-M   'P 1'
#
loop_
_entity.id
_entity.type
_entity.pdbx_description
1 polymer ?
#
loop_
_entity_poly.entity_id
_entity_poly.type
_entity_poly.pdbx_seq_one_letter_code
_entity_poly.pdbx_strand_id
1 'polypeptide(L)'
;DIVMWNCNYSIPYIADYIPGLVVNNEKLNKKFGHMFVGDKTSEVKTIDYGMKMDKCTGFIAVGDFTKDGKIVCAHNTFDFFVEAQFCNIVVEVKPTKGHSFIMQSPPGHIASGTDYFVNSNGLICTETTLGGFNVFELNDPICCRIRNVVQYANSLDDCVDMLTKNNGGDYANSWLFGDTKTNTIMRVELGLKYVKVEKKKNGYFVGFNGATDDRIRNIECKNTGFDDIRRHQGARRVRLTQLMKEHKGKIDIDIGQRILADHYDVYLNRVNPSSRTCCSHYEMDN
;
A
#
# COMPACT_ATOMS: atom_id res chain seq x y z
N ASP A 1 7.28 -13.31 18.49
CA ASP A 1 7.88 -14.07 17.40
C ASP A 1 7.07 -13.97 16.10
N ILE A 2 5.75 -14.30 16.08
CA ILE A 2 4.91 -14.16 14.88
C ILE A 2 4.82 -12.68 14.44
N VAL A 3 4.60 -11.77 15.37
CA VAL A 3 4.56 -10.32 15.06
C VAL A 3 5.90 -9.85 14.50
N MET A 4 7.00 -10.24 15.12
CA MET A 4 8.35 -9.88 14.64
C MET A 4 8.62 -10.39 13.22
N TRP A 5 8.19 -11.61 12.91
CA TRP A 5 8.26 -12.16 11.55
C TRP A 5 7.48 -11.32 10.54
N ASN A 6 6.37 -10.74 10.98
CA ASN A 6 5.49 -9.92 10.13
C ASN A 6 5.84 -8.43 10.10
N CYS A 7 6.91 -8.00 10.81
CA CYS A 7 7.35 -6.60 10.87
C CYS A 7 8.31 -6.22 9.72
N ASN A 8 8.29 -6.91 8.60
CA ASN A 8 9.17 -6.68 7.46
C ASN A 8 9.19 -5.22 6.99
N TYR A 9 8.06 -4.54 7.00
CA TYR A 9 7.96 -3.10 6.65
C TYR A 9 8.53 -2.18 7.74
N SER A 10 8.49 -2.60 9.01
CA SER A 10 8.99 -1.83 10.14
C SER A 10 10.49 -2.01 10.38
N ILE A 11 11.06 -3.17 10.00
CA ILE A 11 12.45 -3.53 10.30
C ILE A 11 13.47 -2.50 9.77
N PRO A 12 13.38 -2.01 8.54
CA PRO A 12 14.33 -1.00 8.05
C PRO A 12 14.34 0.27 8.90
N TYR A 13 13.17 0.76 9.27
CA TYR A 13 13.04 1.95 10.13
C TYR A 13 13.53 1.70 11.55
N ILE A 14 13.24 0.51 12.11
CA ILE A 14 13.72 0.13 13.44
C ILE A 14 15.24 0.03 13.47
N ALA A 15 15.85 -0.52 12.43
CA ALA A 15 17.31 -0.64 12.32
C ALA A 15 18.01 0.74 12.35
N ASP A 16 17.41 1.73 11.69
CA ASP A 16 17.90 3.11 11.71
C ASP A 16 17.58 3.83 13.03
N TYR A 17 16.46 3.50 13.67
CA TYR A 17 15.99 4.14 14.90
C TYR A 17 16.72 3.67 16.15
N ILE A 18 17.04 2.37 16.25
CA ILE A 18 17.65 1.76 17.44
C ILE A 18 18.99 2.41 17.83
N PRO A 19 19.94 2.67 16.93
CA PRO A 19 21.19 3.32 17.28
C PRO A 19 20.98 4.67 17.96
N GLY A 20 20.10 5.50 17.42
CA GLY A 20 19.74 6.78 18.01
C GLY A 20 19.09 6.64 19.38
N LEU A 21 18.20 5.68 19.56
CA LEU A 21 17.56 5.39 20.85
C LEU A 21 18.58 4.96 21.90
N VAL A 22 19.51 4.08 21.53
CA VAL A 22 20.54 3.56 22.43
C VAL A 22 21.50 4.68 22.84
N VAL A 23 21.97 5.49 21.91
CA VAL A 23 22.92 6.59 22.18
C VAL A 23 22.30 7.66 23.10
N ASN A 24 21.03 7.97 22.89
CA ASN A 24 20.32 9.03 23.65
C ASN A 24 19.71 8.54 24.98
N ASN A 25 19.82 7.25 25.30
CA ASN A 25 19.32 6.71 26.57
C ASN A 25 20.46 6.12 27.38
N GLU A 26 20.81 6.78 28.52
CA GLU A 26 21.94 6.40 29.36
C GLU A 26 21.93 4.91 29.78
N LYS A 27 20.78 4.40 30.15
CA LYS A 27 20.61 3.00 30.61
C LYS A 27 20.81 2.00 29.43
N LEU A 28 20.30 2.33 28.27
CA LEU A 28 20.50 1.50 27.07
C LEU A 28 21.93 1.62 26.56
N ASN A 29 22.50 2.82 26.59
CA ASN A 29 23.89 3.06 26.17
C ASN A 29 24.87 2.27 27.03
N LYS A 30 24.71 2.27 28.35
CA LYS A 30 25.54 1.47 29.24
C LYS A 30 25.50 -0.02 28.94
N LYS A 31 24.32 -0.52 28.51
CA LYS A 31 24.12 -1.96 28.23
C LYS A 31 24.51 -2.36 26.83
N PHE A 32 24.17 -1.56 25.82
CA PHE A 32 24.24 -1.89 24.40
C PHE A 32 25.11 -0.94 23.57
N GLY A 33 25.57 0.17 24.15
CA GLY A 33 26.34 1.19 23.43
C GLY A 33 27.57 0.62 22.71
N HIS A 34 28.24 -0.41 23.28
CA HIS A 34 29.38 -1.08 22.67
C HIS A 34 29.05 -1.75 21.33
N MET A 35 27.79 -2.10 21.07
CA MET A 35 27.35 -2.72 19.80
C MET A 35 27.29 -1.69 18.65
N PHE A 36 27.27 -0.39 19.00
CA PHE A 36 27.15 0.71 18.05
C PHE A 36 28.41 1.61 17.99
N VAL A 37 29.53 1.18 18.61
CA VAL A 37 30.82 1.88 18.66
C VAL A 37 31.63 1.63 17.39
N GLY A 38 31.14 2.03 16.26
CA GLY A 38 31.88 1.93 15.01
C GLY A 38 31.58 3.05 14.02
N ASP A 39 30.46 3.71 14.23
CA ASP A 39 29.96 4.74 13.31
C ASP A 39 29.83 6.08 14.05
N LYS A 40 30.96 6.69 14.40
CA LYS A 40 31.01 8.02 15.01
C LYS A 40 30.80 9.15 14.02
N THR A 41 30.56 8.85 12.78
CA THR A 41 30.34 9.86 11.77
C THR A 41 29.01 9.66 11.11
N SER A 42 28.06 10.44 11.58
CA SER A 42 27.19 11.25 10.74
C SER A 42 26.95 10.68 9.34
N GLU A 43 25.80 10.69 8.96
CA GLU A 43 25.24 10.07 7.78
C GLU A 43 25.06 8.56 8.03
N VAL A 44 24.03 8.26 8.82
CA VAL A 44 23.29 7.03 8.60
C VAL A 44 22.94 7.09 7.11
N LYS A 45 23.82 6.51 6.30
CA LYS A 45 23.48 6.20 4.91
C LYS A 45 22.27 5.32 5.12
N THR A 46 21.09 5.89 4.89
CA THR A 46 19.90 5.09 4.67
C THR A 46 20.38 4.03 3.70
N ILE A 47 20.59 2.82 4.21
CA ILE A 47 20.89 1.70 3.35
C ILE A 47 19.67 1.66 2.47
N ASP A 48 19.85 2.07 1.24
CA ASP A 48 18.82 1.98 0.23
C ASP A 48 18.71 0.49 -0.05
N TYR A 49 17.95 -0.21 0.75
CA TYR A 49 17.77 -1.67 0.67
C TYR A 49 17.10 -2.09 -0.65
N GLY A 50 17.02 -1.20 -1.63
CA GLY A 50 16.35 -1.49 -2.89
C GLY A 50 14.84 -1.81 -2.72
N MET A 51 14.37 -1.88 -1.49
CA MET A 51 12.98 -2.18 -1.14
C MET A 51 12.03 -1.00 -1.30
N LYS A 52 12.46 0.06 -1.98
CA LYS A 52 11.54 1.11 -2.44
C LYS A 52 10.82 0.63 -3.69
N MET A 53 10.07 -0.44 -3.53
CA MET A 53 9.18 -0.92 -4.58
C MET A 53 7.91 -0.07 -4.61
N ASP A 54 8.04 1.13 -5.14
CA ASP A 54 6.94 2.07 -5.38
C ASP A 54 6.14 1.67 -6.62
N LYS A 55 5.75 0.39 -6.75
CA LYS A 55 5.31 -0.13 -8.05
C LYS A 55 4.06 -1.01 -7.98
N CYS A 56 3.04 -0.60 -7.22
CA CYS A 56 1.73 -1.23 -7.29
C CYS A 56 0.79 -0.42 -8.18
N THR A 57 -0.20 -1.08 -8.74
CA THR A 57 -1.28 -0.43 -9.47
C THR A 57 -2.60 -0.96 -8.96
N GLY A 58 -3.51 -0.07 -8.57
CA GLY A 58 -4.82 -0.48 -8.10
C GLY A 58 -5.92 0.49 -8.47
N PHE A 59 -7.14 0.01 -8.46
CA PHE A 59 -8.32 0.86 -8.54
C PHE A 59 -9.50 0.25 -7.78
N ILE A 60 -10.43 1.11 -7.44
CA ILE A 60 -11.75 0.75 -6.96
C ILE A 60 -12.79 1.66 -7.61
N ALA A 61 -13.88 1.09 -8.11
CA ALA A 61 -14.93 1.81 -8.83
C ALA A 61 -16.32 1.37 -8.37
N VAL A 62 -17.31 2.26 -8.50
CA VAL A 62 -18.69 2.02 -8.08
C VAL A 62 -19.68 2.91 -8.86
N GLY A 63 -20.93 2.54 -8.90
CA GLY A 63 -22.01 3.32 -9.50
C GLY A 63 -21.90 3.39 -11.02
N ASP A 64 -22.00 4.59 -11.58
CA ASP A 64 -21.98 4.80 -13.03
C ASP A 64 -20.70 4.37 -13.75
N PHE A 65 -19.67 3.99 -13.03
CA PHE A 65 -18.40 3.51 -13.60
C PHE A 65 -18.42 2.00 -13.85
N THR A 66 -19.19 1.26 -13.05
CA THR A 66 -19.26 -0.21 -13.14
C THR A 66 -20.51 -0.65 -13.93
N LYS A 67 -20.46 -1.87 -14.47
CA LYS A 67 -21.48 -2.41 -15.35
C LYS A 67 -22.84 -2.61 -14.66
N ASP A 68 -22.81 -2.97 -13.38
CA ASP A 68 -24.00 -3.27 -12.58
C ASP A 68 -24.19 -2.32 -11.37
N GLY A 69 -23.38 -1.25 -11.33
CA GLY A 69 -23.40 -0.29 -10.23
C GLY A 69 -22.74 -0.76 -8.94
N LYS A 70 -22.28 -2.03 -8.85
CA LYS A 70 -21.62 -2.58 -7.68
C LYS A 70 -20.13 -2.26 -7.67
N ILE A 71 -19.49 -2.52 -6.53
CA ILE A 71 -18.06 -2.25 -6.36
C ILE A 71 -17.23 -3.25 -7.18
N VAL A 72 -16.29 -2.72 -7.96
CA VAL A 72 -15.21 -3.48 -8.59
C VAL A 72 -13.89 -2.96 -8.04
N CYS A 73 -13.08 -3.87 -7.52
CA CYS A 73 -11.74 -3.58 -6.98
C CYS A 73 -10.71 -4.49 -7.63
N ALA A 74 -9.58 -3.93 -8.03
CA ALA A 74 -8.52 -4.69 -8.68
C ALA A 74 -7.14 -4.13 -8.34
N HIS A 75 -6.12 -5.00 -8.29
CA HIS A 75 -4.78 -4.66 -7.87
C HIS A 75 -3.72 -5.51 -8.57
N ASN A 76 -2.61 -4.87 -8.94
CA ASN A 76 -1.35 -5.52 -9.28
C ASN A 76 -0.34 -5.23 -8.17
N THR A 77 0.21 -6.27 -7.57
CA THR A 77 1.42 -6.18 -6.75
C THR A 77 2.63 -6.36 -7.65
N PHE A 78 3.59 -5.46 -7.56
CA PHE A 78 4.89 -5.64 -8.21
C PHE A 78 5.90 -6.10 -7.17
N ASP A 79 6.52 -7.24 -7.44
CA ASP A 79 7.49 -7.85 -6.54
C ASP A 79 8.56 -8.61 -7.34
N PHE A 80 9.70 -8.95 -6.72
CA PHE A 80 10.69 -9.80 -7.32
C PHE A 80 10.15 -11.21 -7.51
N PHE A 81 10.51 -11.87 -8.60
CA PHE A 81 10.10 -13.27 -8.85
C PHE A 81 10.46 -14.21 -7.70
N VAL A 82 11.61 -14.00 -7.07
CA VAL A 82 12.05 -14.81 -5.93
C VAL A 82 11.09 -14.71 -4.74
N GLU A 83 10.44 -13.57 -4.55
CA GLU A 83 9.46 -13.35 -3.48
C GLU A 83 8.05 -13.69 -3.95
N ALA A 84 7.68 -13.27 -5.17
CA ALA A 84 6.35 -13.47 -5.73
C ALA A 84 5.94 -14.94 -5.81
N GLN A 85 6.89 -15.87 -6.03
CA GLN A 85 6.62 -17.30 -6.03
C GLN A 85 6.03 -17.83 -4.72
N PHE A 86 6.30 -17.15 -3.58
CA PHE A 86 5.74 -17.53 -2.29
C PHE A 86 4.37 -16.89 -2.02
N CYS A 87 3.96 -15.91 -2.82
CA CYS A 87 2.68 -15.19 -2.67
C CYS A 87 1.50 -15.86 -3.38
N ASN A 88 1.64 -17.08 -3.86
CA ASN A 88 0.60 -17.81 -4.62
C ASN A 88 -0.40 -18.57 -3.73
N ILE A 89 -0.54 -18.17 -2.48
CA ILE A 89 -1.43 -18.82 -1.54
C ILE A 89 -2.62 -17.93 -1.25
N VAL A 90 -3.82 -18.44 -1.50
CA VAL A 90 -5.06 -17.83 -1.03
C VAL A 90 -5.41 -18.47 0.32
N VAL A 91 -5.47 -17.64 1.34
CA VAL A 91 -5.73 -18.07 2.73
C VAL A 91 -7.14 -17.67 3.12
N GLU A 92 -7.96 -18.64 3.50
CA GLU A 92 -9.22 -18.41 4.20
C GLU A 92 -8.98 -18.51 5.70
N VAL A 93 -9.28 -17.43 6.42
CA VAL A 93 -9.13 -17.35 7.88
C VAL A 93 -10.51 -17.32 8.54
N LYS A 94 -10.76 -18.25 9.44
CA LYS A 94 -11.99 -18.35 10.28
C LYS A 94 -11.62 -18.17 11.74
N PRO A 95 -11.48 -16.93 12.23
CA PRO A 95 -11.10 -16.69 13.62
C PRO A 95 -12.26 -17.05 14.56
N THR A 96 -11.94 -17.36 15.81
CA THR A 96 -12.97 -17.59 16.85
C THR A 96 -13.72 -16.33 17.24
N LYS A 97 -13.15 -15.13 16.95
CA LYS A 97 -13.75 -13.83 17.19
C LYS A 97 -13.50 -12.91 15.98
N GLY A 98 -14.47 -12.08 15.63
CA GLY A 98 -14.42 -11.19 14.49
C GLY A 98 -14.86 -11.85 13.19
N HIS A 99 -14.56 -11.19 12.07
CA HIS A 99 -14.97 -11.62 10.74
C HIS A 99 -14.04 -12.66 10.16
N SER A 100 -14.58 -13.65 9.46
CA SER A 100 -13.78 -14.46 8.55
C SER A 100 -13.37 -13.64 7.33
N PHE A 101 -12.24 -14.01 6.72
CA PHE A 101 -11.74 -13.27 5.57
C PHE A 101 -10.87 -14.15 4.67
N ILE A 102 -10.73 -13.69 3.43
CA ILE A 102 -9.84 -14.27 2.42
C ILE A 102 -8.80 -13.22 2.07
N MET A 103 -7.55 -13.65 1.98
CA MET A 103 -6.43 -12.83 1.52
C MET A 103 -5.45 -13.68 0.70
N GLN A 104 -4.68 -13.04 -0.15
CA GLN A 104 -3.51 -13.66 -0.77
C GLN A 104 -2.28 -13.31 0.06
N SER A 105 -1.44 -14.27 0.41
CA SER A 105 -0.33 -14.05 1.32
C SER A 105 0.73 -15.13 1.24
N PRO A 106 2.00 -14.82 1.54
CA PRO A 106 3.01 -15.83 1.81
C PRO A 106 2.68 -16.62 3.07
N PRO A 107 3.23 -17.85 3.22
CA PRO A 107 3.10 -18.65 4.45
C PRO A 107 3.61 -17.90 5.69
N GLY A 108 2.86 -17.99 6.78
CA GLY A 108 3.23 -17.40 8.07
C GLY A 108 2.90 -15.90 8.24
N HIS A 109 2.36 -15.25 7.22
CA HIS A 109 1.93 -13.86 7.33
C HIS A 109 0.53 -13.76 7.96
N ILE A 110 0.34 -12.73 8.80
CA ILE A 110 -0.94 -12.45 9.47
C ILE A 110 -1.77 -11.41 8.71
N ALA A 111 -1.17 -10.71 7.76
CA ALA A 111 -1.79 -9.76 6.85
C ALA A 111 -1.49 -10.16 5.41
N SER A 112 -2.22 -9.60 4.45
CA SER A 112 -1.98 -9.89 3.04
C SER A 112 -0.60 -9.37 2.61
N GLY A 113 0.20 -10.26 2.03
CA GLY A 113 1.48 -9.89 1.42
C GLY A 113 1.34 -9.32 0.01
N THR A 114 0.12 -9.32 -0.54
CA THR A 114 -0.21 -8.75 -1.84
C THR A 114 -1.28 -7.65 -1.74
N ASP A 115 -1.46 -7.10 -0.55
CA ASP A 115 -2.28 -5.92 -0.26
C ASP A 115 -3.75 -6.05 -0.66
N TYR A 116 -4.29 -7.28 -0.53
CA TYR A 116 -5.67 -7.58 -0.92
C TYR A 116 -6.37 -8.44 0.13
N PHE A 117 -7.59 -8.04 0.51
CA PHE A 117 -8.48 -8.89 1.30
C PHE A 117 -9.96 -8.65 1.03
N VAL A 118 -10.77 -9.65 1.36
CA VAL A 118 -12.23 -9.58 1.45
C VAL A 118 -12.65 -10.22 2.76
N ASN A 119 -13.51 -9.58 3.54
CA ASN A 119 -14.03 -10.15 4.76
C ASN A 119 -15.54 -10.47 4.69
N SER A 120 -15.99 -11.32 5.59
CA SER A 120 -17.41 -11.76 5.66
C SER A 120 -18.39 -10.66 6.03
N ASN A 121 -17.91 -9.52 6.51
CA ASN A 121 -18.72 -8.34 6.74
C ASN A 121 -18.97 -7.50 5.47
N GLY A 122 -18.39 -7.91 4.34
CA GLY A 122 -18.55 -7.23 3.05
C GLY A 122 -17.59 -6.09 2.82
N LEU A 123 -16.52 -5.97 3.62
CA LEU A 123 -15.44 -5.05 3.36
C LEU A 123 -14.42 -5.69 2.42
N ILE A 124 -14.01 -4.94 1.41
CA ILE A 124 -12.93 -5.27 0.49
C ILE A 124 -11.85 -4.19 0.58
N CYS A 125 -10.61 -4.57 0.36
CA CYS A 125 -9.50 -3.63 0.39
C CYS A 125 -8.39 -4.03 -0.57
N THR A 126 -7.76 -3.01 -1.12
CA THR A 126 -6.41 -3.06 -1.68
C THR A 126 -5.67 -1.78 -1.35
N GLU A 127 -4.39 -1.70 -1.70
CA GLU A 127 -3.61 -0.50 -1.44
C GLU A 127 -2.53 -0.28 -2.51
N THR A 128 -1.90 0.86 -2.48
CA THR A 128 -0.63 1.13 -3.15
C THR A 128 0.28 1.93 -2.23
N THR A 129 1.50 1.46 -2.02
CA THR A 129 2.50 2.12 -1.19
C THR A 129 2.78 3.55 -1.65
N LEU A 130 2.89 4.49 -0.74
CA LEU A 130 3.26 5.87 -1.06
C LEU A 130 4.77 6.00 -1.21
N GLY A 131 5.22 6.23 -2.43
CA GLY A 131 6.61 6.33 -2.77
C GLY A 131 7.32 7.53 -2.17
N GLY A 132 8.57 7.30 -1.74
CA GLY A 132 9.42 8.32 -1.16
C GLY A 132 9.05 8.73 0.26
N PHE A 133 8.18 8.01 0.94
CA PHE A 133 7.83 8.25 2.34
C PHE A 133 9.04 8.05 3.24
N ASN A 134 9.31 8.97 4.18
CA ASN A 134 10.56 9.01 4.93
C ASN A 134 10.44 9.46 6.39
N VAL A 135 9.24 9.40 6.96
CA VAL A 135 9.01 9.74 8.37
C VAL A 135 8.55 8.51 9.14
N PHE A 136 9.09 8.33 10.35
CA PHE A 136 8.82 7.16 11.19
C PHE A 136 8.81 7.52 12.67
N GLU A 137 7.87 6.91 13.40
CA GLU A 137 7.84 6.86 14.86
C GLU A 137 7.60 5.42 15.31
N LEU A 138 8.22 4.98 16.39
CA LEU A 138 8.04 3.62 16.90
C LEU A 138 6.66 3.47 17.54
N ASN A 139 5.77 2.80 16.86
CA ASN A 139 4.39 2.54 17.26
C ASN A 139 3.95 1.13 16.79
N ASP A 140 2.64 0.88 16.74
CA ASP A 140 2.12 -0.42 16.33
C ASP A 140 2.43 -0.70 14.85
N PRO A 141 3.02 -1.86 14.51
CA PRO A 141 3.36 -2.18 13.13
C PRO A 141 2.11 -2.35 12.27
N ILE A 142 2.25 -2.01 10.97
CA ILE A 142 1.13 -2.06 10.01
C ILE A 142 0.49 -3.45 9.93
N CYS A 143 1.28 -4.53 10.01
CA CYS A 143 0.74 -5.89 9.98
C CYS A 143 -0.29 -6.16 11.07
N CYS A 144 -0.11 -5.60 12.26
CA CYS A 144 -1.08 -5.68 13.36
C CYS A 144 -2.29 -4.78 13.13
N ARG A 145 -2.06 -3.54 12.66
CA ARG A 145 -3.14 -2.57 12.44
C ARG A 145 -4.07 -3.02 11.31
N ILE A 146 -3.51 -3.42 10.16
CA ILE A 146 -4.34 -3.91 9.05
C ILE A 146 -5.00 -5.25 9.38
N ARG A 147 -4.34 -6.14 10.16
CA ARG A 147 -4.98 -7.35 10.65
C ARG A 147 -6.20 -7.05 11.53
N ASN A 148 -6.13 -6.05 12.38
CA ASN A 148 -7.28 -5.61 13.17
C ASN A 148 -8.40 -5.09 12.28
N VAL A 149 -8.10 -4.30 11.25
CA VAL A 149 -9.09 -3.84 10.26
C VAL A 149 -9.80 -5.02 9.62
N VAL A 150 -9.04 -5.95 9.04
CA VAL A 150 -9.60 -7.10 8.32
C VAL A 150 -10.51 -7.94 9.20
N GLN A 151 -10.13 -8.14 10.46
CA GLN A 151 -10.81 -9.07 11.38
C GLN A 151 -11.95 -8.42 12.17
N TYR A 152 -11.89 -7.11 12.44
CA TYR A 152 -12.80 -6.47 13.40
C TYR A 152 -13.55 -5.25 12.89
N ALA A 153 -13.16 -4.65 11.76
CA ALA A 153 -13.87 -3.48 11.26
C ALA A 153 -15.28 -3.84 10.77
N ASN A 154 -16.26 -3.06 11.19
CA ASN A 154 -17.66 -3.22 10.81
C ASN A 154 -18.12 -2.20 9.77
N SER A 155 -17.35 -1.13 9.59
CA SER A 155 -17.64 0.00 8.70
C SER A 155 -16.35 0.57 8.09
N LEU A 156 -16.50 1.44 7.10
CA LEU A 156 -15.37 2.19 6.54
C LEU A 156 -14.76 3.15 7.56
N ASP A 157 -15.53 3.67 8.51
CA ASP A 157 -15.00 4.54 9.56
C ASP A 157 -14.16 3.76 10.56
N ASP A 158 -14.57 2.53 10.95
CA ASP A 158 -13.75 1.64 11.76
C ASP A 158 -12.39 1.35 11.10
N CYS A 159 -12.37 1.22 9.75
CA CYS A 159 -11.11 1.01 9.02
C CYS A 159 -10.15 2.20 9.24
N VAL A 160 -10.66 3.44 9.18
CA VAL A 160 -9.85 4.65 9.40
C VAL A 160 -9.34 4.69 10.84
N ASP A 161 -10.23 4.49 11.82
CA ASP A 161 -9.90 4.56 13.24
C ASP A 161 -8.83 3.52 13.62
N MET A 162 -8.97 2.28 13.15
CA MET A 162 -8.02 1.21 13.43
C MET A 162 -6.67 1.41 12.72
N LEU A 163 -6.65 1.97 11.50
CA LEU A 163 -5.41 2.23 10.78
C LEU A 163 -4.64 3.41 11.35
N THR A 164 -5.33 4.43 11.85
CA THR A 164 -4.69 5.64 12.37
C THR A 164 -4.26 5.50 13.83
N LYS A 165 -4.90 4.60 14.57
CA LYS A 165 -4.55 4.35 15.98
C LYS A 165 -3.13 3.79 16.08
N ASN A 166 -2.29 4.48 16.86
CA ASN A 166 -0.89 4.12 17.06
C ASN A 166 -0.10 3.93 15.74
N ASN A 167 -0.42 4.73 14.73
CA ASN A 167 0.30 4.70 13.46
C ASN A 167 1.74 5.20 13.66
N GLY A 168 2.72 4.42 13.20
CA GLY A 168 4.15 4.76 13.26
C GLY A 168 4.72 5.22 11.93
N GLY A 169 3.94 5.19 10.82
CA GLY A 169 4.45 5.51 9.49
C GLY A 169 5.36 4.43 8.90
N ASP A 170 5.37 3.24 9.45
CA ASP A 170 6.17 2.11 8.97
C ASP A 170 5.77 1.63 7.56
N TYR A 171 4.53 1.92 7.15
CA TYR A 171 4.03 1.60 5.81
C TYR A 171 2.95 2.62 5.40
N ALA A 172 3.37 3.69 4.76
CA ALA A 172 2.46 4.73 4.28
C ALA A 172 1.83 4.34 2.95
N ASN A 173 0.51 4.39 2.86
CA ASN A 173 -0.24 3.83 1.74
C ASN A 173 -1.41 4.68 1.31
N SER A 174 -1.82 4.50 0.07
CA SER A 174 -3.14 4.85 -0.44
C SER A 174 -4.03 3.61 -0.38
N TRP A 175 -4.74 3.44 0.73
CA TRP A 175 -5.69 2.35 0.96
C TRP A 175 -6.98 2.60 0.19
N LEU A 176 -7.45 1.60 -0.54
CA LEU A 176 -8.71 1.61 -1.29
C LEU A 176 -9.66 0.60 -0.69
N PHE A 177 -10.63 1.09 0.04
CA PHE A 177 -11.66 0.26 0.70
C PHE A 177 -12.99 0.32 -0.02
N GLY A 178 -13.74 -0.77 0.04
CA GLY A 178 -15.14 -0.84 -0.37
C GLY A 178 -15.99 -1.52 0.68
N ASP A 179 -17.21 -0.99 0.88
CA ASP A 179 -18.23 -1.60 1.71
C ASP A 179 -19.42 -2.00 0.82
N THR A 180 -19.61 -3.30 0.64
CA THR A 180 -20.66 -3.84 -0.22
C THR A 180 -22.07 -3.64 0.33
N LYS A 181 -22.23 -3.42 1.64
CA LYS A 181 -23.54 -3.18 2.28
C LYS A 181 -24.07 -1.80 1.97
N THR A 182 -23.20 -0.81 1.97
CA THR A 182 -23.54 0.58 1.69
C THR A 182 -23.29 0.99 0.24
N ASN A 183 -22.67 0.10 -0.54
CA ASN A 183 -22.17 0.34 -1.89
C ASN A 183 -21.31 1.60 -1.97
N THR A 184 -20.41 1.77 -1.01
CA THR A 184 -19.56 2.94 -0.85
C THR A 184 -18.11 2.54 -0.98
N ILE A 185 -17.32 3.32 -1.71
CA ILE A 185 -15.88 3.20 -1.80
C ILE A 185 -15.18 4.31 -1.02
N MET A 186 -14.01 4.03 -0.50
CA MET A 186 -13.21 4.98 0.27
C MET A 186 -11.75 4.89 -0.11
N ARG A 187 -11.08 6.04 -0.19
CA ARG A 187 -9.63 6.14 -0.20
C ARG A 187 -9.14 6.74 1.11
N VAL A 188 -8.14 6.08 1.71
CA VAL A 188 -7.41 6.59 2.87
C VAL A 188 -5.95 6.73 2.47
N GLU A 189 -5.47 7.94 2.29
CA GLU A 189 -4.04 8.20 2.18
C GLU A 189 -3.48 8.36 3.59
N LEU A 190 -2.73 7.35 4.01
CA LEU A 190 -2.21 7.21 5.37
C LEU A 190 -0.73 7.57 5.39
N GLY A 191 -0.42 8.82 5.75
CA GLY A 191 0.91 9.22 6.17
C GLY A 191 1.12 8.99 7.67
N LEU A 192 2.12 9.60 8.27
CA LEU A 192 2.33 9.56 9.72
C LEU A 192 1.51 10.64 10.44
N LYS A 193 1.72 11.90 10.08
CA LYS A 193 1.05 13.07 10.68
C LYS A 193 -0.20 13.48 9.92
N TYR A 194 -0.21 13.24 8.62
CA TYR A 194 -1.29 13.64 7.74
C TYR A 194 -2.04 12.42 7.23
N VAL A 195 -3.36 12.51 7.28
CA VAL A 195 -4.26 11.48 6.76
C VAL A 195 -5.33 12.19 5.93
N LYS A 196 -5.63 11.65 4.75
CA LYS A 196 -6.72 12.12 3.90
C LYS A 196 -7.73 11.00 3.66
N VAL A 197 -8.99 11.25 3.96
CA VAL A 197 -10.08 10.31 3.75
C VAL A 197 -11.08 10.89 2.76
N GLU A 198 -11.42 10.12 1.75
CA GLU A 198 -12.43 10.47 0.75
C GLU A 198 -13.37 9.29 0.52
N LYS A 199 -14.67 9.53 0.47
CA LYS A 199 -15.71 8.51 0.22
C LYS A 199 -16.54 8.86 -1.01
N LYS A 200 -16.98 7.84 -1.76
CA LYS A 200 -17.85 7.99 -2.93
C LYS A 200 -18.87 6.85 -2.99
N LYS A 201 -20.10 7.18 -3.40
CA LYS A 201 -21.13 6.21 -3.81
C LYS A 201 -21.27 6.12 -5.33
N ASN A 202 -20.61 7.02 -6.04
CA ASN A 202 -20.54 7.04 -7.51
C ASN A 202 -19.17 7.59 -7.92
N GLY A 203 -18.38 6.82 -8.67
CA GLY A 203 -17.05 7.22 -9.11
C GLY A 203 -16.00 6.14 -8.93
N TYR A 204 -14.76 6.59 -8.82
CA TYR A 204 -13.61 5.70 -8.65
C TYR A 204 -12.50 6.37 -7.83
N PHE A 205 -11.58 5.55 -7.36
CA PHE A 205 -10.24 5.93 -6.90
C PHE A 205 -9.21 5.06 -7.60
N VAL A 206 -8.01 5.59 -7.81
CA VAL A 206 -6.86 4.90 -8.39
C VAL A 206 -5.68 4.98 -7.44
N GLY A 207 -4.91 3.90 -7.38
CA GLY A 207 -3.64 3.80 -6.68
C GLY A 207 -2.49 3.68 -7.69
N PHE A 208 -1.46 4.51 -7.52
CA PHE A 208 -0.33 4.63 -8.44
C PHE A 208 0.99 4.95 -7.71
N ASN A 209 1.06 4.64 -6.43
CA ASN A 209 2.18 4.93 -5.52
C ASN A 209 2.46 6.42 -5.27
N GLY A 210 1.49 7.28 -5.49
CA GLY A 210 1.60 8.70 -5.23
C GLY A 210 0.47 9.23 -4.37
N ALA A 211 0.79 10.10 -3.40
CA ALA A 211 -0.22 10.76 -2.59
C ALA A 211 -0.89 11.90 -3.35
N THR A 212 -2.21 11.99 -3.29
CA THR A 212 -2.98 13.13 -3.81
C THR A 212 -3.09 14.27 -2.79
N ASP A 213 -2.90 13.97 -1.50
CA ASP A 213 -2.78 15.00 -0.47
C ASP A 213 -1.41 15.69 -0.58
N ASP A 214 -1.43 17.02 -0.72
CA ASP A 214 -0.23 17.83 -0.92
C ASP A 214 0.71 17.77 0.30
N ARG A 215 0.17 17.65 1.50
CA ARG A 215 0.96 17.58 2.74
C ARG A 215 1.72 16.27 2.84
N ILE A 216 1.02 15.14 2.58
CA ILE A 216 1.67 13.84 2.55
C ILE A 216 2.72 13.84 1.44
N ARG A 217 2.36 14.26 0.22
CA ARG A 217 3.23 14.22 -0.95
C ARG A 217 4.48 15.05 -0.80
N ASN A 218 4.37 16.29 -0.26
CA ASN A 218 5.47 17.24 -0.25
C ASN A 218 6.21 17.34 1.08
N ILE A 219 5.59 16.89 2.20
CA ILE A 219 6.18 16.98 3.54
C ILE A 219 6.65 15.63 4.04
N GLU A 220 5.84 14.57 3.87
CA GLU A 220 6.17 13.22 4.38
C GLU A 220 6.75 12.30 3.30
N CYS A 221 6.47 12.56 2.02
CA CYS A 221 7.10 11.90 0.89
C CYS A 221 8.11 12.83 0.22
N LYS A 222 9.13 12.26 -0.41
CA LYS A 222 9.86 12.95 -1.47
C LYS A 222 8.97 12.89 -2.71
N ASN A 223 8.47 14.03 -3.18
CA ASN A 223 7.64 14.08 -4.39
C ASN A 223 8.41 13.49 -5.58
N THR A 224 8.11 12.24 -5.92
CA THR A 224 8.84 11.43 -6.91
C THR A 224 8.23 11.49 -8.30
N GLY A 225 7.49 12.56 -8.61
CA GLY A 225 7.03 12.82 -9.96
C GLY A 225 5.53 12.68 -10.17
N PHE A 226 4.73 13.14 -9.22
CA PHE A 226 3.27 13.13 -9.30
C PHE A 226 2.71 13.75 -10.58
N ASP A 227 3.28 14.88 -11.03
CA ASP A 227 2.87 15.60 -12.25
C ASP A 227 3.76 15.33 -13.46
N ASP A 228 4.78 14.49 -13.31
CA ASP A 228 5.74 14.19 -14.38
C ASP A 228 5.46 12.83 -15.02
N ILE A 229 4.91 12.81 -16.22
CA ILE A 229 4.62 11.57 -16.97
C ILE A 229 5.87 10.79 -17.42
N ARG A 230 7.08 11.35 -17.28
CA ARG A 230 8.35 10.64 -17.44
C ARG A 230 8.63 9.72 -16.24
N ARG A 231 7.95 9.95 -15.13
CA ARG A 231 8.06 9.19 -13.89
C ARG A 231 6.90 8.22 -13.75
N HIS A 232 7.16 7.11 -13.07
CA HIS A 232 6.19 6.02 -12.89
C HIS A 232 4.87 6.49 -12.24
N GLN A 233 4.91 7.35 -11.23
CA GLN A 233 3.71 7.84 -10.55
C GLN A 233 2.84 8.69 -11.49
N GLY A 234 3.42 9.71 -12.15
CA GLY A 234 2.70 10.61 -13.03
C GLY A 234 2.13 9.88 -14.25
N ALA A 235 2.91 8.99 -14.88
CA ALA A 235 2.46 8.22 -16.02
C ALA A 235 1.27 7.32 -15.68
N ARG A 236 1.37 6.52 -14.61
CA ARG A 236 0.29 5.61 -14.18
C ARG A 236 -0.94 6.38 -13.71
N ARG A 237 -0.78 7.50 -13.01
CA ARG A 237 -1.88 8.39 -12.63
C ARG A 237 -2.69 8.85 -13.85
N VAL A 238 -2.00 9.32 -14.88
CA VAL A 238 -2.64 9.76 -16.12
C VAL A 238 -3.30 8.59 -16.83
N ARG A 239 -2.59 7.47 -17.02
CA ARG A 239 -3.12 6.32 -17.74
C ARG A 239 -4.32 5.69 -17.06
N LEU A 240 -4.28 5.45 -15.76
CA LEU A 240 -5.42 4.92 -15.01
C LEU A 240 -6.64 5.84 -15.10
N THR A 241 -6.42 7.16 -15.02
CA THR A 241 -7.52 8.13 -15.17
C THR A 241 -8.16 8.07 -16.57
N GLN A 242 -7.36 7.87 -17.63
CA GLN A 242 -7.85 7.66 -18.99
C GLN A 242 -8.69 6.37 -19.08
N LEU A 243 -8.16 5.25 -18.57
CA LEU A 243 -8.83 3.95 -18.59
C LEU A 243 -10.15 3.96 -17.81
N MET A 244 -10.20 4.62 -16.63
CA MET A 244 -11.44 4.77 -15.88
C MET A 244 -12.51 5.53 -16.68
N LYS A 245 -12.13 6.56 -17.42
CA LYS A 245 -13.06 7.34 -18.27
C LYS A 245 -13.49 6.55 -19.51
N GLU A 246 -12.57 5.89 -20.17
CA GLU A 246 -12.79 5.09 -21.37
C GLU A 246 -13.77 3.93 -21.11
N HIS A 247 -13.64 3.28 -19.97
CA HIS A 247 -14.45 2.14 -19.58
C HIS A 247 -15.63 2.50 -18.65
N LYS A 248 -15.98 3.78 -18.52
CA LYS A 248 -17.12 4.20 -17.69
C LYS A 248 -18.40 3.43 -18.07
N GLY A 249 -19.08 2.87 -17.09
CA GLY A 249 -20.31 2.09 -17.25
C GLY A 249 -20.10 0.65 -17.74
N LYS A 250 -18.83 0.22 -17.90
CA LYS A 250 -18.50 -1.11 -18.43
C LYS A 250 -17.60 -1.92 -17.50
N ILE A 251 -17.10 -1.30 -16.42
CA ILE A 251 -16.12 -1.95 -15.54
C ILE A 251 -16.79 -3.12 -14.82
N ASP A 252 -16.34 -4.31 -15.15
CA ASP A 252 -16.61 -5.60 -14.52
C ASP A 252 -15.26 -6.33 -14.31
N ILE A 253 -15.29 -7.60 -13.96
CA ILE A 253 -14.09 -8.40 -13.73
C ILE A 253 -13.19 -8.42 -14.97
N ASP A 254 -13.75 -8.67 -16.15
CA ASP A 254 -13.00 -8.77 -17.40
C ASP A 254 -12.33 -7.45 -17.79
N ILE A 255 -13.07 -6.36 -17.68
CA ILE A 255 -12.52 -5.01 -17.93
C ILE A 255 -11.49 -4.65 -16.84
N GLY A 256 -11.73 -5.03 -15.59
CA GLY A 256 -10.78 -4.84 -14.52
C GLY A 256 -9.43 -5.49 -14.80
N GLN A 257 -9.44 -6.74 -15.25
CA GLN A 257 -8.22 -7.46 -15.67
C GLN A 257 -7.52 -6.77 -16.85
N ARG A 258 -8.27 -6.29 -17.85
CA ARG A 258 -7.69 -5.55 -19.00
C ARG A 258 -7.06 -4.24 -18.58
N ILE A 259 -7.65 -3.51 -17.65
CA ILE A 259 -7.08 -2.28 -17.07
C ILE A 259 -5.76 -2.59 -16.37
N LEU A 260 -5.71 -3.65 -15.57
CA LEU A 260 -4.49 -4.04 -14.88
C LEU A 260 -3.41 -4.58 -15.82
N ALA A 261 -3.80 -5.18 -16.95
CA ALA A 261 -2.89 -5.70 -17.98
C ALA A 261 -2.43 -4.63 -18.98
N ASP A 262 -2.76 -3.36 -18.78
CA ASP A 262 -2.42 -2.30 -19.73
C ASP A 262 -0.93 -1.96 -19.71
N HIS A 263 -0.31 -2.00 -20.87
CA HIS A 263 1.12 -1.72 -21.09
C HIS A 263 1.37 -0.43 -21.89
N TYR A 264 0.37 0.45 -22.00
CA TYR A 264 0.53 1.69 -22.73
C TYR A 264 1.28 2.74 -21.92
N ASP A 265 2.43 3.16 -22.42
CA ASP A 265 3.27 4.22 -21.84
C ASP A 265 2.82 5.58 -22.39
N VAL A 266 2.21 6.39 -21.54
CA VAL A 266 1.70 7.73 -21.92
C VAL A 266 2.80 8.71 -22.29
N TYR A 267 4.02 8.51 -21.80
CA TYR A 267 5.15 9.35 -22.17
C TYR A 267 5.69 9.02 -23.56
N LEU A 268 5.86 7.73 -23.84
CA LEU A 268 6.36 7.25 -25.14
C LEU A 268 5.26 7.17 -26.20
N ASN A 269 4.00 7.34 -25.80
CA ASN A 269 2.82 7.23 -26.66
C ASN A 269 2.75 5.90 -27.46
N ARG A 270 3.10 4.80 -26.81
CA ARG A 270 3.10 3.45 -27.38
C ARG A 270 3.05 2.38 -26.31
N VAL A 271 2.78 1.13 -26.70
CA VAL A 271 2.96 -0.03 -25.82
C VAL A 271 4.46 -0.17 -25.50
N ASN A 272 4.76 -0.17 -24.22
CA ASN A 272 6.12 -0.26 -23.68
C ASN A 272 6.07 -0.70 -22.21
N PRO A 273 5.96 -2.01 -21.93
CA PRO A 273 5.93 -2.50 -20.55
C PRO A 273 7.11 -1.96 -19.75
N SER A 274 6.81 -1.20 -18.70
CA SER A 274 7.83 -0.54 -17.87
C SER A 274 7.20 -0.10 -16.54
N SER A 275 7.97 0.48 -15.65
CA SER A 275 7.45 1.05 -14.39
C SER A 275 6.41 2.17 -14.59
N ARG A 276 6.31 2.74 -15.81
CA ARG A 276 5.31 3.75 -16.17
C ARG A 276 3.97 3.19 -16.62
N THR A 277 3.85 1.88 -16.77
CA THR A 277 2.60 1.22 -17.22
C THR A 277 1.84 0.59 -16.07
N CYS A 278 0.54 0.30 -16.26
CA CYS A 278 -0.29 -0.31 -15.23
C CYS A 278 0.17 -1.74 -14.88
N CYS A 279 0.70 -2.45 -15.86
CA CYS A 279 1.40 -3.71 -15.70
C CYS A 279 2.87 -3.55 -16.12
N SER A 280 3.78 -4.07 -15.31
CA SER A 280 5.23 -4.01 -15.56
C SER A 280 5.84 -5.39 -15.35
N HIS A 281 6.77 -5.77 -16.22
CA HIS A 281 7.44 -7.07 -16.17
C HIS A 281 8.97 -6.94 -16.14
N TYR A 282 9.53 -6.00 -16.93
CA TYR A 282 10.94 -6.02 -17.27
C TYR A 282 11.88 -5.43 -16.21
N GLU A 283 11.44 -4.43 -15.47
CA GLU A 283 12.34 -3.74 -14.53
C GLU A 283 12.55 -4.51 -13.22
N MET A 284 11.77 -5.57 -13.04
CA MET A 284 11.80 -6.43 -11.87
C MET A 284 12.49 -7.77 -12.16
N ASP A 285 12.71 -8.08 -13.43
CA ASP A 285 13.16 -9.39 -13.93
C ASP A 285 14.65 -9.40 -14.31
N ASN A 286 15.34 -8.25 -14.17
CA ASN A 286 16.76 -8.09 -14.52
C ASN A 286 17.66 -8.10 -13.29
#